data_d52fba230c74519d9ceca462b021b885
#
_entry.id   d52fba230c74519d9ceca462b021b885
#
_cell.length_a   1.000
_cell.length_b   1.000
_cell.length_c   1.000
_cell.angle_alpha   90.00
_cell.angle_beta   90.00
_cell.angle_gamma   90.00
#
_symmetry.space_group_name_H-M   'P 1'
#
loop_
_entity.id
_entity.type
_entity.pdbx_description
1 polymer ?
#
loop_
_entity_poly.entity_id
_entity_poly.type
_entity_poly.pdbx_seq_one_letter_code
_entity_poly.pdbx_strand_id
1 'polypeptide(L)'
;MGNWTKNRVLESGSTSVVMPSGSSGTRPLAPVFGQFRFNTDTASVEFYNGSIWVTLAAGGGVAYTVDSFVGDGSTTVFTMSIPESLASQLIVFVGSVYQIPTTNYTVNGGFNITFTSAPPNGLPINVIHSTS
;
A
#
# COMPACT_ATOMS: atom_id res chain seq x y z
N MET A 1 16.55 -35.80 29.06
CA MET A 1 15.35 -35.12 29.58
C MET A 1 14.36 -34.91 28.46
N GLY A 2 13.15 -35.41 28.64
CA GLY A 2 12.10 -35.27 27.62
C GLY A 2 11.76 -33.83 27.34
N ASN A 3 11.57 -33.52 26.08
CA ASN A 3 11.11 -32.18 25.67
C ASN A 3 9.58 -32.11 25.82
N TRP A 4 9.15 -31.62 26.95
CA TRP A 4 7.74 -31.47 27.31
C TRP A 4 7.03 -30.29 26.62
N THR A 5 7.76 -29.54 25.81
CA THR A 5 7.25 -28.32 25.19
C THR A 5 6.63 -28.53 23.82
N LYS A 6 6.69 -29.75 23.28
CA LYS A 6 5.95 -30.09 22.06
C LYS A 6 4.44 -30.05 22.35
N ASN A 7 3.69 -29.38 21.54
CA ASN A 7 2.24 -29.23 21.66
C ASN A 7 1.77 -28.40 22.86
N ARG A 8 2.53 -27.40 23.29
CA ARG A 8 1.98 -26.41 24.20
C ARG A 8 0.81 -25.73 23.56
N VAL A 9 -0.34 -25.89 24.21
CA VAL A 9 -1.49 -25.02 23.96
C VAL A 9 -1.10 -23.64 24.46
N LEU A 10 -1.20 -22.64 23.62
CA LEU A 10 -1.11 -21.25 24.05
C LEU A 10 -2.37 -20.96 24.89
N GLU A 11 -2.24 -21.06 26.20
CA GLU A 11 -3.29 -20.60 27.09
C GLU A 11 -3.28 -19.07 27.10
N SER A 12 -4.26 -18.49 26.46
CA SER A 12 -4.50 -17.06 26.54
C SER A 12 -5.20 -16.75 27.86
N GLY A 13 -4.75 -15.71 28.53
CA GLY A 13 -5.59 -15.02 29.49
C GLY A 13 -6.85 -14.48 28.79
N SER A 14 -7.78 -13.94 29.54
CA SER A 14 -9.06 -13.46 29.00
C SER A 14 -8.94 -12.33 27.96
N THR A 15 -7.78 -11.71 27.83
CA THR A 15 -7.61 -10.48 27.02
C THR A 15 -6.52 -10.52 25.98
N SER A 16 -5.45 -11.34 26.18
CA SER A 16 -4.33 -11.34 25.21
C SER A 16 -3.36 -12.51 25.40
N VAL A 17 -2.59 -12.78 24.38
CA VAL A 17 -1.41 -13.66 24.40
C VAL A 17 -0.16 -12.84 24.15
N VAL A 18 0.86 -13.03 24.98
CA VAL A 18 2.18 -12.44 24.76
C VAL A 18 2.98 -13.33 23.82
N MET A 19 3.40 -12.76 22.70
CA MET A 19 4.20 -13.47 21.70
C MET A 19 5.70 -13.37 22.03
N PRO A 20 6.52 -14.37 21.63
CA PRO A 20 7.97 -14.19 21.62
C PRO A 20 8.35 -12.92 20.83
N SER A 21 9.22 -12.11 21.40
CA SER A 21 9.63 -10.82 20.81
C SER A 21 11.14 -10.66 20.74
N GLY A 22 11.61 -9.83 19.85
CA GLY A 22 13.01 -9.49 19.70
C GLY A 22 13.27 -8.68 18.44
N SER A 23 14.49 -8.19 18.30
CA SER A 23 14.93 -7.43 17.13
C SER A 23 15.04 -8.31 15.87
N SER A 24 15.22 -7.70 14.72
CA SER A 24 15.51 -8.41 13.48
C SER A 24 16.78 -9.25 13.57
N GLY A 25 17.77 -8.78 14.31
CA GLY A 25 19.04 -9.50 14.54
C GLY A 25 18.93 -10.71 15.47
N THR A 26 17.84 -10.83 16.24
CA THR A 26 17.61 -11.97 17.16
C THR A 26 16.65 -13.00 16.59
N ARG A 27 16.39 -12.97 15.27
CA ARG A 27 15.62 -14.02 14.61
C ARG A 27 16.31 -15.37 14.77
N PRO A 28 15.56 -16.45 14.99
CA PRO A 28 16.14 -17.80 15.01
C PRO A 28 16.99 -18.09 13.77
N LEU A 29 18.17 -18.69 13.96
CA LEU A 29 19.09 -19.03 12.86
C LEU A 29 18.56 -20.19 11.99
N ALA A 30 17.72 -21.04 12.56
CA ALA A 30 17.05 -22.13 11.85
C ALA A 30 15.53 -22.04 12.10
N PRO A 31 14.86 -21.08 11.46
CA PRO A 31 13.44 -20.90 11.67
C PRO A 31 12.63 -22.03 11.04
N VAL A 32 11.48 -22.32 11.63
CA VAL A 32 10.54 -23.33 11.16
C VAL A 32 9.35 -22.67 10.46
N PHE A 33 8.89 -23.25 9.36
CA PHE A 33 7.69 -22.79 8.65
C PHE A 33 6.51 -22.56 9.60
N GLY A 34 5.89 -21.41 9.49
CA GLY A 34 4.76 -21.02 10.33
C GLY A 34 5.13 -20.49 11.71
N GLN A 35 6.41 -20.31 11.99
CA GLN A 35 6.85 -19.71 13.26
C GLN A 35 6.50 -18.23 13.32
N PHE A 36 5.89 -17.79 14.42
CA PHE A 36 5.47 -16.40 14.67
C PHE A 36 6.32 -15.75 15.74
N ARG A 37 6.52 -14.43 15.61
CA ARG A 37 7.12 -13.58 16.64
C ARG A 37 6.73 -12.11 16.44
N PHE A 38 6.92 -11.30 17.48
CA PHE A 38 6.84 -9.84 17.38
C PHE A 38 8.24 -9.27 17.14
N ASN A 39 8.41 -8.49 16.08
CA ASN A 39 9.66 -7.79 15.78
C ASN A 39 9.64 -6.40 16.41
N THR A 40 10.58 -6.15 17.34
CA THR A 40 10.64 -4.87 18.08
C THR A 40 11.22 -3.73 17.26
N ASP A 41 12.03 -4.02 16.22
CA ASP A 41 12.59 -2.98 15.35
C ASP A 41 11.52 -2.38 14.43
N THR A 42 10.61 -3.22 13.97
CA THR A 42 9.53 -2.82 13.04
C THR A 42 8.17 -2.64 13.72
N ALA A 43 8.10 -2.92 15.03
CA ALA A 43 6.88 -2.91 15.83
C ALA A 43 5.72 -3.68 15.18
N SER A 44 6.01 -4.84 14.63
CA SER A 44 5.05 -5.65 13.87
C SER A 44 5.17 -7.14 14.16
N VAL A 45 4.08 -7.85 13.97
CA VAL A 45 4.09 -9.31 13.96
C VAL A 45 4.72 -9.80 12.66
N GLU A 46 5.56 -10.80 12.74
CA GLU A 46 6.14 -11.45 11.58
C GLU A 46 6.02 -12.98 11.70
N PHE A 47 5.99 -13.65 10.56
CA PHE A 47 6.01 -15.10 10.49
C PHE A 47 7.01 -15.59 9.45
N TYR A 48 7.51 -16.81 9.65
CA TYR A 48 8.40 -17.44 8.69
C TYR A 48 7.61 -18.27 7.68
N ASN A 49 7.71 -17.91 6.39
CA ASN A 49 6.96 -18.57 5.32
C ASN A 49 7.69 -19.80 4.71
N GLY A 50 8.76 -20.27 5.36
CA GLY A 50 9.61 -21.35 4.85
C GLY A 50 10.85 -20.86 4.09
N SER A 51 10.91 -19.59 3.72
CA SER A 51 12.03 -18.98 2.99
C SER A 51 12.53 -17.69 3.66
N ILE A 52 11.61 -16.81 4.02
CA ILE A 52 11.92 -15.52 4.63
C ILE A 52 10.93 -15.20 5.75
N TRP A 53 11.30 -14.23 6.60
CA TRP A 53 10.41 -13.63 7.57
C TRP A 53 9.54 -12.57 6.87
N VAL A 54 8.23 -12.74 6.98
CA VAL A 54 7.22 -11.87 6.37
C VAL A 54 6.49 -11.12 7.47
N THR A 55 6.40 -9.80 7.34
CA THR A 55 5.60 -8.97 8.23
C THR A 55 4.12 -9.22 7.96
N LEU A 56 3.37 -9.50 9.02
CA LEU A 56 1.92 -9.52 8.98
C LEU A 56 1.45 -8.06 9.03
N ALA A 57 1.17 -7.50 7.86
CA ALA A 57 0.66 -6.15 7.78
C ALA A 57 -0.70 -6.06 8.48
N ALA A 58 -0.87 -5.04 9.31
CA ALA A 58 -2.22 -4.66 9.70
C ALA A 58 -2.99 -4.36 8.41
N GLY A 59 -4.11 -5.05 8.19
CA GLY A 59 -5.00 -4.74 7.08
C GLY A 59 -5.50 -3.31 7.23
N GLY A 60 -4.71 -2.35 6.74
CA GLY A 60 -5.10 -0.96 6.65
C GLY A 60 -6.13 -0.80 5.54
N GLY A 61 -7.08 0.11 5.71
CA GLY A 61 -7.91 0.57 4.62
C GLY A 61 -7.03 1.11 3.49
N VAL A 62 -7.54 1.03 2.26
CA VAL A 62 -6.84 1.62 1.11
C VAL A 62 -6.72 3.13 1.37
N ALA A 63 -5.49 3.62 1.44
CA ALA A 63 -5.25 5.06 1.48
C ALA A 63 -5.31 5.61 0.05
N TYR A 64 -5.91 6.77 -0.10
CA TYR A 64 -5.96 7.50 -1.37
C TYR A 64 -5.18 8.80 -1.23
N THR A 65 -4.42 9.13 -2.27
CA THR A 65 -3.83 10.46 -2.44
C THR A 65 -4.59 11.15 -3.55
N VAL A 66 -4.89 12.43 -3.38
CA VAL A 66 -5.60 13.23 -4.37
C VAL A 66 -4.71 14.38 -4.81
N ASP A 67 -4.39 14.41 -6.09
CA ASP A 67 -3.81 15.58 -6.74
C ASP A 67 -4.92 16.44 -7.34
N SER A 68 -4.89 17.73 -7.05
CA SER A 68 -5.90 18.68 -7.51
C SER A 68 -5.27 19.77 -8.36
N PHE A 69 -5.85 20.01 -9.53
CA PHE A 69 -5.45 21.05 -10.46
C PHE A 69 -6.67 21.84 -10.92
N VAL A 70 -6.44 22.88 -11.69
CA VAL A 70 -7.51 23.68 -12.34
C VAL A 70 -7.20 23.75 -13.82
N GLY A 71 -8.19 23.46 -14.66
CA GLY A 71 -8.09 23.60 -16.09
C GLY A 71 -7.93 25.05 -16.52
N ASP A 72 -7.17 25.30 -17.57
CA ASP A 72 -6.98 26.62 -18.17
C ASP A 72 -7.46 26.68 -19.65
N GLY A 73 -8.03 25.58 -20.15
CA GLY A 73 -8.51 25.47 -21.52
C GLY A 73 -7.43 25.24 -22.57
N SER A 74 -6.15 25.16 -22.17
CA SER A 74 -5.00 24.98 -23.09
C SER A 74 -3.98 23.93 -22.65
N THR A 75 -3.72 23.83 -21.37
CA THR A 75 -2.77 22.86 -20.79
C THR A 75 -3.36 21.46 -20.80
N THR A 76 -2.60 20.50 -21.35
CA THR A 76 -2.98 19.08 -21.38
C THR A 76 -2.17 18.21 -20.43
N VAL A 77 -0.98 18.66 -19.97
CA VAL A 77 -0.06 17.89 -19.14
C VAL A 77 -0.01 18.47 -17.74
N PHE A 78 -0.27 17.62 -16.73
CA PHE A 78 -0.21 17.99 -15.32
C PHE A 78 0.74 17.04 -14.59
N THR A 79 1.51 17.59 -13.63
CA THR A 79 2.47 16.82 -12.85
C THR A 79 1.84 16.36 -11.55
N MET A 80 1.71 15.05 -11.39
CA MET A 80 1.17 14.39 -10.21
C MET A 80 2.24 14.25 -9.12
N SER A 81 1.80 14.04 -7.88
CA SER A 81 2.69 13.79 -6.74
C SER A 81 3.22 12.34 -6.70
N ILE A 82 2.53 11.42 -7.35
CA ILE A 82 2.87 9.99 -7.41
C ILE A 82 3.03 9.58 -8.88
N PRO A 83 4.12 8.86 -9.25
CA PRO A 83 4.28 8.35 -10.60
C PRO A 83 3.36 7.14 -10.83
N GLU A 84 2.75 7.07 -12.00
CA GLU A 84 1.82 5.99 -12.35
C GLU A 84 2.20 5.32 -13.68
N SER A 85 2.19 4.00 -13.68
CA SER A 85 2.55 3.20 -14.85
C SER A 85 1.36 2.93 -15.78
N LEU A 86 0.15 2.87 -15.22
CA LEU A 86 -1.06 2.54 -15.96
C LEU A 86 -2.17 3.56 -15.66
N ALA A 87 -2.81 4.06 -16.69
CA ALA A 87 -3.95 4.99 -16.55
C ALA A 87 -5.11 4.39 -15.73
N SER A 88 -5.27 3.07 -15.75
CA SER A 88 -6.30 2.35 -14.99
C SER A 88 -6.07 2.32 -13.47
N GLN A 89 -4.90 2.74 -13.00
CA GLN A 89 -4.60 2.88 -11.56
C GLN A 89 -5.14 4.18 -10.97
N LEU A 90 -5.65 5.07 -11.82
CA LEU A 90 -6.19 6.36 -11.44
C LEU A 90 -7.71 6.42 -11.58
N ILE A 91 -8.32 7.23 -10.72
CA ILE A 91 -9.70 7.71 -10.91
C ILE A 91 -9.60 9.22 -11.12
N VAL A 92 -10.04 9.70 -12.27
CA VAL A 92 -9.87 11.09 -12.68
C VAL A 92 -11.23 11.73 -12.96
N PHE A 93 -11.42 12.94 -12.41
CA PHE A 93 -12.56 13.78 -12.67
C PHE A 93 -12.11 15.14 -13.20
N VAL A 94 -12.81 15.66 -14.19
CA VAL A 94 -12.75 17.08 -14.62
C VAL A 94 -14.11 17.70 -14.34
N GLY A 95 -14.16 18.64 -13.40
CA GLY A 95 -15.42 19.03 -12.80
C GLY A 95 -16.07 17.85 -12.08
N SER A 96 -17.28 17.53 -12.45
CA SER A 96 -18.03 16.35 -11.96
C SER A 96 -18.03 15.18 -12.96
N VAL A 97 -17.25 15.27 -14.03
CA VAL A 97 -17.26 14.25 -15.13
C VAL A 97 -16.07 13.31 -14.97
N TYR A 98 -16.37 12.02 -14.85
CA TYR A 98 -15.37 10.96 -14.85
C TYR A 98 -14.65 10.89 -16.19
N GLN A 99 -13.32 10.72 -16.13
CA GLN A 99 -12.47 10.59 -17.30
C GLN A 99 -12.09 9.13 -17.53
N ILE A 100 -12.28 8.66 -18.76
CA ILE A 100 -12.02 7.26 -19.13
C ILE A 100 -10.51 7.08 -19.36
N PRO A 101 -9.84 6.13 -18.64
CA PRO A 101 -8.45 5.82 -18.85
C PRO A 101 -8.13 5.48 -20.31
N THR A 102 -6.99 5.90 -20.79
CA THR A 102 -6.49 5.72 -22.17
C THR A 102 -7.29 6.43 -23.26
N THR A 103 -8.55 6.77 -23.00
CA THR A 103 -9.41 7.53 -23.91
C THR A 103 -9.31 9.03 -23.69
N ASN A 104 -9.52 9.48 -22.44
CA ASN A 104 -9.49 10.88 -22.10
C ASN A 104 -8.13 11.35 -21.57
N TYR A 105 -7.30 10.44 -21.05
CA TYR A 105 -5.95 10.72 -20.57
C TYR A 105 -5.05 9.51 -20.66
N THR A 106 -3.74 9.75 -20.62
CA THR A 106 -2.68 8.72 -20.56
C THR A 106 -1.66 9.04 -19.49
N VAL A 107 -0.92 8.03 -19.02
CA VAL A 107 0.26 8.13 -18.16
C VAL A 107 1.37 7.25 -18.73
N ASN A 108 2.64 7.59 -18.46
CA ASN A 108 3.80 6.93 -19.09
C ASN A 108 4.81 6.39 -18.05
N GLY A 109 4.37 6.00 -16.87
CA GLY A 109 5.27 5.51 -15.81
C GLY A 109 6.03 6.60 -15.07
N GLY A 110 5.71 7.87 -15.33
CA GLY A 110 6.28 9.04 -14.66
C GLY A 110 5.23 9.82 -13.88
N PHE A 111 5.58 11.04 -13.53
CA PHE A 111 4.72 11.93 -12.76
C PHE A 111 3.66 12.66 -13.61
N ASN A 112 3.64 12.47 -14.92
CA ASN A 112 2.77 13.24 -15.78
C ASN A 112 1.50 12.47 -16.17
N ILE A 113 0.35 13.11 -16.00
CA ILE A 113 -0.90 12.77 -16.65
C ILE A 113 -1.09 13.69 -17.86
N THR A 114 -1.44 13.13 -19.01
CA THR A 114 -1.66 13.85 -20.26
C THR A 114 -3.10 13.67 -20.72
N PHE A 115 -3.87 14.74 -20.76
CA PHE A 115 -5.23 14.72 -21.30
C PHE A 115 -5.23 14.78 -22.83
N THR A 116 -6.13 14.05 -23.46
CA THR A 116 -6.35 14.10 -24.93
C THR A 116 -6.89 15.46 -25.41
N SER A 117 -7.65 16.13 -24.55
CA SER A 117 -8.14 17.49 -24.76
C SER A 117 -7.91 18.30 -23.52
N ALA A 118 -7.51 19.56 -23.68
CA ALA A 118 -7.26 20.45 -22.55
C ALA A 118 -8.51 20.60 -21.67
N PRO A 119 -8.41 20.33 -20.35
CA PRO A 119 -9.53 20.58 -19.45
C PRO A 119 -10.01 22.03 -19.51
N PRO A 120 -11.33 22.27 -19.52
CA PRO A 120 -11.89 23.59 -19.65
C PRO A 120 -11.43 24.56 -18.56
N ASN A 121 -11.30 25.82 -18.91
CA ASN A 121 -10.89 26.86 -18.00
C ASN A 121 -11.81 26.97 -16.78
N GLY A 122 -11.19 26.97 -15.58
CA GLY A 122 -11.88 27.11 -14.30
C GLY A 122 -12.47 25.83 -13.75
N LEU A 123 -12.44 24.71 -14.46
CA LEU A 123 -12.92 23.44 -13.91
C LEU A 123 -11.85 22.76 -13.04
N PRO A 124 -12.22 22.24 -11.86
CA PRO A 124 -11.31 21.47 -11.03
C PRO A 124 -10.98 20.14 -11.69
N ILE A 125 -9.74 19.71 -11.55
CA ILE A 125 -9.25 18.41 -11.96
C ILE A 125 -8.83 17.67 -10.71
N ASN A 126 -9.41 16.49 -10.44
CA ASN A 126 -9.04 15.66 -9.31
C ASN A 126 -8.54 14.31 -9.82
N VAL A 127 -7.29 14.01 -9.47
CA VAL A 127 -6.64 12.75 -9.80
C VAL A 127 -6.47 11.95 -8.52
N ILE A 128 -7.14 10.84 -8.41
CA ILE A 128 -7.18 9.99 -7.22
C ILE A 128 -6.30 8.78 -7.47
N HIS A 129 -5.26 8.63 -6.63
CA HIS A 129 -4.34 7.50 -6.64
C HIS A 129 -4.69 6.51 -5.55
N SER A 130 -4.64 5.21 -5.83
CA SER A 130 -4.60 4.21 -4.77
C SER A 130 -3.15 4.08 -4.28
N THR A 131 -2.91 4.38 -3.02
CA THR A 131 -1.61 4.14 -2.39
C THR A 131 -1.66 2.80 -1.67
N SER A 132 -0.85 1.89 -2.12
CA SER A 132 -0.67 0.60 -1.44
C SER A 132 0.55 0.62 -0.53
#